data_72084f540a79ab78bbec912245953b43
#
_entry.id   72084f540a79ab78bbec912245953b43
#
_cell.length_a   1.000
_cell.length_b   1.000
_cell.length_c   1.000
_cell.angle_alpha   90.00
_cell.angle_beta   90.00
_cell.angle_gamma   90.00
#
_symmetry.space_group_name_H-M   'P 1'
#
loop_
_entity.id
_entity.type
_entity.pdbx_description
1 polymer ?
#
loop_
_entity_poly.entity_id
_entity_poly.type
_entity_poly.pdbx_seq_one_letter_code
_entity_poly.pdbx_strand_id
1 'polypeptide(L)'
;MRVNDDPVHSGADQFLQWMSVDPTDGSVNVQFYDRREDPANRRTRVTLARSTDGGKTFTNYAWSEVPFTGENAFLGDYEWCSAYGGRVYGIWAEAAPEGYEVSSRGRGAAAAARPRTPTIIRVGVADFKAAGATSR
;
A
#
# COMPACT_ATOMS: atom_id res chain seq x y z
N MET A 1 -0.62 -7.02 -20.11
CA MET A 1 0.00 -7.59 -18.90
C MET A 1 -0.73 -7.07 -17.68
N ARG A 2 -0.94 -7.89 -16.66
CA ARG A 2 -1.67 -7.52 -15.45
C ARG A 2 -0.70 -7.56 -14.25
N VAL A 3 -0.77 -6.56 -13.37
CA VAL A 3 0.11 -6.44 -12.19
C VAL A 3 -0.46 -7.21 -11.00
N ASN A 4 -1.75 -7.02 -10.69
CA ASN A 4 -2.46 -7.72 -9.63
C ASN A 4 -2.82 -9.15 -10.06
N ASP A 5 -2.73 -10.12 -9.15
CA ASP A 5 -2.90 -11.55 -9.41
C ASP A 5 -4.22 -12.14 -8.86
N ASP A 6 -5.11 -11.30 -8.31
CA ASP A 6 -6.45 -11.73 -7.89
C ASP A 6 -7.30 -12.21 -9.10
N PRO A 7 -8.34 -13.03 -8.90
CA PRO A 7 -9.19 -13.52 -9.99
C PRO A 7 -9.78 -12.39 -10.83
N VAL A 8 -9.79 -12.57 -12.15
CA VAL A 8 -10.47 -11.65 -13.07
C VAL A 8 -11.96 -11.66 -12.74
N HIS A 9 -12.57 -10.49 -12.67
CA HIS A 9 -13.97 -10.30 -12.26
C HIS A 9 -14.26 -10.61 -10.78
N SER A 10 -13.24 -10.52 -9.90
CA SER A 10 -13.44 -10.64 -8.45
C SER A 10 -14.38 -9.56 -7.89
N GLY A 11 -14.50 -8.42 -8.58
CA GLY A 11 -15.24 -7.25 -8.10
C GLY A 11 -14.46 -6.43 -7.05
N ALA A 12 -13.25 -6.83 -6.74
CA ALA A 12 -12.39 -6.11 -5.79
C ALA A 12 -11.70 -4.92 -6.47
N ASP A 13 -11.70 -3.78 -5.79
CA ASP A 13 -11.04 -2.57 -6.27
C ASP A 13 -9.54 -2.59 -5.97
N GLN A 14 -8.74 -2.16 -6.97
CA GLN A 14 -7.35 -1.75 -6.80
C GLN A 14 -7.21 -0.32 -7.30
N PHE A 15 -6.53 0.54 -6.53
CA PHE A 15 -6.49 1.97 -6.83
C PHE A 15 -5.24 2.66 -6.26
N LEU A 16 -4.96 3.89 -6.70
CA LEU A 16 -3.84 4.73 -6.30
C LEU A 16 -2.51 3.97 -6.37
N GLN A 17 -2.12 3.61 -7.58
CA GLN A 17 -0.88 2.88 -7.82
C GLN A 17 0.32 3.81 -8.03
N TRP A 18 1.49 3.35 -7.59
CA TRP A 18 2.77 3.96 -7.90
C TRP A 18 3.79 2.90 -8.31
N MET A 19 4.66 3.23 -9.24
CA MET A 19 5.68 2.32 -9.76
C MET A 19 7.08 2.89 -9.57
N SER A 20 8.01 2.00 -9.22
CA SER A 20 9.45 2.27 -9.18
C SER A 20 10.22 1.12 -9.80
N VAL A 21 11.28 1.43 -10.51
CA VAL A 21 12.24 0.43 -11.03
C VAL A 21 13.52 0.52 -10.21
N ASP A 22 14.01 -0.61 -9.72
CA ASP A 22 15.32 -0.68 -9.07
C ASP A 22 16.43 -0.60 -10.14
N PRO A 23 17.26 0.44 -10.13
CA PRO A 23 18.30 0.60 -11.15
C PRO A 23 19.43 -0.41 -11.04
N THR A 24 19.51 -1.17 -9.94
CA THR A 24 20.61 -2.12 -9.70
C THR A 24 20.33 -3.52 -10.24
N ASP A 25 19.05 -3.92 -10.29
CA ASP A 25 18.63 -5.25 -10.75
C ASP A 25 17.53 -5.24 -11.82
N GLY A 26 17.01 -4.05 -12.15
CA GLY A 26 15.96 -3.86 -13.15
C GLY A 26 14.58 -4.33 -12.69
N SER A 27 14.40 -4.70 -11.41
CA SER A 27 13.11 -5.12 -10.91
C SER A 27 12.09 -3.99 -10.94
N VAL A 28 10.88 -4.31 -11.38
CA VAL A 28 9.72 -3.40 -11.41
C VAL A 28 8.89 -3.63 -10.16
N ASN A 29 8.63 -2.57 -9.41
CA ASN A 29 7.92 -2.61 -8.15
C ASN A 29 6.72 -1.68 -8.23
N VAL A 30 5.51 -2.20 -7.94
CA VAL A 30 4.25 -1.45 -8.01
C VAL A 30 3.55 -1.55 -6.66
N GLN A 31 3.34 -0.41 -6.02
CA GLN A 31 2.54 -0.29 -4.80
C GLN A 31 1.11 0.12 -5.19
N PHE A 32 0.10 -0.41 -4.51
CA PHE A 32 -1.29 0.00 -4.70
C PHE A 32 -2.16 -0.39 -3.51
N TYR A 33 -3.28 0.31 -3.35
CA TYR A 33 -4.35 -0.11 -2.45
C TYR A 33 -5.14 -1.26 -3.06
N ASP A 34 -5.52 -2.22 -2.22
CA ASP A 34 -6.05 -3.51 -2.64
C ASP A 34 -7.16 -3.98 -1.69
N ARG A 35 -8.31 -4.33 -2.24
CA ARG A 35 -9.47 -4.81 -1.51
C ARG A 35 -9.78 -6.29 -1.74
N ARG A 36 -8.87 -7.02 -2.39
CA ARG A 36 -9.07 -8.43 -2.76
C ARG A 36 -9.42 -9.37 -1.60
N GLU A 37 -9.02 -9.02 -0.38
CA GLU A 37 -9.26 -9.83 0.82
C GLU A 37 -10.63 -9.54 1.48
N ASP A 38 -11.37 -8.55 1.00
CA ASP A 38 -12.67 -8.20 1.56
C ASP A 38 -13.79 -8.37 0.52
N PRO A 39 -14.63 -9.41 0.65
CA PRO A 39 -15.77 -9.62 -0.24
C PRO A 39 -16.78 -8.46 -0.27
N ALA A 40 -16.82 -7.64 0.80
CA ALA A 40 -17.65 -6.44 0.86
C ALA A 40 -17.02 -5.22 0.16
N ASN A 41 -15.77 -5.34 -0.33
CA ASN A 41 -15.02 -4.31 -1.04
C ASN A 41 -14.88 -2.98 -0.26
N ARG A 42 -14.69 -3.05 1.06
CA ARG A 42 -14.58 -1.89 1.97
C ARG A 42 -13.23 -1.81 2.66
N ARG A 43 -12.71 -2.96 3.10
CA ARG A 43 -11.42 -3.03 3.79
C ARG A 43 -10.30 -3.06 2.77
N THR A 44 -9.29 -2.25 3.04
CA THR A 44 -8.19 -1.98 2.12
C THR A 44 -6.88 -2.45 2.74
N ARG A 45 -6.03 -3.07 1.97
CA ARG A 45 -4.60 -3.29 2.25
C ARG A 45 -3.75 -2.48 1.28
N VAL A 46 -2.48 -2.34 1.62
CA VAL A 46 -1.44 -1.96 0.65
C VAL A 46 -0.76 -3.23 0.17
N THR A 47 -0.68 -3.39 -1.14
CA THR A 47 -0.01 -4.50 -1.82
C THR A 47 1.20 -3.97 -2.57
N LEU A 48 2.32 -4.69 -2.48
CA LEU A 48 3.50 -4.52 -3.31
C LEU A 48 3.55 -5.65 -4.33
N ALA A 49 3.50 -5.34 -5.62
CA ALA A 49 3.74 -6.27 -6.69
C ALA A 49 5.15 -6.09 -7.23
N ARG A 50 5.93 -7.18 -7.32
CA ARG A 50 7.31 -7.16 -7.84
C ARG A 50 7.46 -8.07 -9.04
N SER A 51 8.15 -7.56 -10.05
CA SER A 51 8.60 -8.29 -11.22
C SER A 51 10.12 -8.26 -11.33
N THR A 52 10.74 -9.39 -11.67
CA THR A 52 12.18 -9.50 -11.95
C THR A 52 12.47 -9.95 -13.39
N ASP A 53 11.45 -9.98 -14.23
CA ASP A 53 11.53 -10.44 -15.63
C ASP A 53 11.15 -9.37 -16.64
N GLY A 54 11.36 -8.09 -16.27
CA GLY A 54 11.03 -6.95 -17.11
C GLY A 54 9.53 -6.66 -17.18
N GLY A 55 8.80 -7.01 -16.12
CA GLY A 55 7.38 -6.75 -16.01
C GLY A 55 6.49 -7.80 -16.70
N LYS A 56 7.00 -8.95 -17.10
CA LYS A 56 6.20 -10.00 -17.74
C LYS A 56 5.30 -10.71 -16.75
N THR A 57 5.84 -10.99 -15.56
CA THR A 57 5.10 -11.58 -14.44
C THR A 57 5.32 -10.77 -13.16
N PHE A 58 4.35 -10.83 -12.24
CA PHE A 58 4.41 -10.16 -10.95
C PHE A 58 4.08 -11.12 -9.82
N THR A 59 4.83 -11.03 -8.72
CA THR A 59 4.48 -11.65 -7.43
C THR A 59 3.94 -10.55 -6.52
N ASN A 60 2.80 -10.80 -5.90
CA ASN A 60 2.11 -9.84 -5.05
C ASN A 60 2.33 -10.17 -3.57
N TYR A 61 2.63 -9.17 -2.77
CA TYR A 61 2.91 -9.26 -1.33
C TYR A 61 1.97 -8.31 -0.58
N ALA A 62 1.27 -8.79 0.43
CA ALA A 62 0.57 -7.92 1.37
C ALA A 62 1.62 -7.11 2.14
N TRP A 63 1.58 -5.78 2.03
CA TRP A 63 2.59 -4.89 2.60
C TRP A 63 2.12 -4.22 3.89
N SER A 64 0.86 -3.83 3.99
CA SER A 64 0.28 -3.40 5.26
C SER A 64 -0.01 -4.61 6.15
N GLU A 65 0.25 -4.49 7.46
CA GLU A 65 0.08 -5.59 8.42
C GLU A 65 -1.37 -6.02 8.57
N VAL A 66 -2.28 -5.05 8.65
CA VAL A 66 -3.71 -5.30 8.81
C VAL A 66 -4.53 -4.49 7.80
N PRO A 67 -5.68 -5.04 7.35
CA PRO A 67 -6.59 -4.26 6.53
C PRO A 67 -7.24 -3.14 7.36
N PHE A 68 -7.41 -1.97 6.77
CA PHE A 68 -8.09 -0.82 7.36
C PHE A 68 -9.34 -0.45 6.56
N THR A 69 -10.28 0.22 7.21
CA THR A 69 -11.50 0.70 6.55
C THR A 69 -11.29 2.14 6.10
N GLY A 70 -11.31 2.36 4.78
CA GLY A 70 -11.17 3.70 4.20
C GLY A 70 -12.44 4.56 4.29
N GLU A 71 -13.52 4.05 4.87
CA GLU A 71 -14.78 4.80 5.04
C GLU A 71 -14.54 6.02 5.92
N ASN A 72 -14.87 7.20 5.38
CA ASN A 72 -14.66 8.49 6.04
C ASN A 72 -13.19 8.87 6.32
N ALA A 73 -12.20 8.10 5.87
CA ALA A 73 -10.80 8.46 5.89
C ALA A 73 -10.39 9.09 4.56
N PHE A 74 -9.59 10.14 4.60
CA PHE A 74 -8.95 10.68 3.41
C PHE A 74 -7.60 10.00 3.23
N LEU A 75 -7.49 9.11 2.26
CA LEU A 75 -6.26 8.34 2.00
C LEU A 75 -5.22 9.13 1.19
N GLY A 76 -5.53 10.38 0.82
CA GLY A 76 -4.67 11.20 -0.02
C GLY A 76 -4.93 10.96 -1.51
N ASP A 77 -4.22 11.74 -2.32
CA ASP A 77 -4.26 11.64 -3.78
C ASP A 77 -3.00 10.97 -4.34
N TYR A 78 -2.03 10.66 -3.47
CA TYR A 78 -0.71 10.16 -3.86
C TYR A 78 -0.22 9.10 -2.89
N GLU A 79 0.37 8.07 -3.44
CA GLU A 79 1.26 7.13 -2.79
C GLU A 79 2.64 7.23 -3.45
N TRP A 80 3.66 6.71 -2.81
CA TRP A 80 4.99 6.71 -3.38
C TRP A 80 5.74 5.44 -3.00
N CYS A 81 6.45 4.86 -3.95
CA CYS A 81 7.49 3.88 -3.63
C CYS A 81 8.78 4.20 -4.38
N SER A 82 9.90 3.82 -3.80
CA SER A 82 11.24 3.92 -4.37
C SER A 82 11.98 2.62 -4.17
N ALA A 83 12.72 2.18 -5.18
CA ALA A 83 13.47 0.94 -5.14
C ALA A 83 14.95 1.19 -5.42
N TYR A 84 15.82 0.59 -4.60
CA TYR A 84 17.26 0.61 -4.79
C TYR A 84 17.96 -0.56 -4.12
N GLY A 85 18.79 -1.24 -4.86
CA GLY A 85 19.66 -2.27 -4.34
C GLY A 85 18.91 -3.47 -3.72
N GLY A 86 17.79 -3.87 -4.30
CA GLY A 86 16.94 -4.97 -3.81
C GLY A 86 16.05 -4.61 -2.63
N ARG A 87 15.99 -3.33 -2.25
CA ARG A 87 15.04 -2.83 -1.24
C ARG A 87 14.01 -1.93 -1.87
N VAL A 88 12.77 -2.05 -1.41
CA VAL A 88 11.67 -1.17 -1.79
C VAL A 88 11.17 -0.46 -0.55
N TYR A 89 11.07 0.86 -0.64
CA TYR A 89 10.53 1.73 0.39
C TYR A 89 9.21 2.29 -0.11
N GLY A 90 8.15 2.14 0.65
CA GLY A 90 6.84 2.68 0.33
C GLY A 90 6.35 3.63 1.41
N ILE A 91 5.56 4.61 1.00
CA ILE A 91 4.85 5.50 1.90
C ILE A 91 3.38 5.57 1.48
N TRP A 92 2.48 5.45 2.43
CA TRP A 92 1.04 5.50 2.18
C TRP A 92 0.26 6.07 3.36
N ALA A 93 -0.95 6.49 3.09
CA ALA A 93 -1.90 6.88 4.11
C ALA A 93 -2.80 5.69 4.47
N GLU A 94 -3.13 5.52 5.73
CA GLU A 94 -4.15 4.56 6.16
C GLU A 94 -5.05 5.14 7.24
N ALA A 95 -6.24 4.57 7.38
CA ALA A 95 -7.10 4.92 8.50
C ALA A 95 -6.43 4.55 9.81
N ALA A 96 -6.41 5.47 10.76
CA ALA A 96 -5.87 5.21 12.08
C ALA A 96 -6.63 4.06 12.76
N PRO A 97 -5.95 3.23 13.56
CA PRO A 97 -6.60 2.17 14.29
C PRO A 97 -7.62 2.73 15.29
N GLU A 98 -8.58 1.88 15.67
CA GLU A 98 -9.57 2.26 16.68
C GLU A 98 -8.89 2.69 17.99
N GLY A 99 -9.40 3.77 18.59
CA GLY A 99 -8.82 4.34 19.81
C GLY A 99 -7.61 5.26 19.60
N TYR A 100 -7.23 5.52 18.33
CA TYR A 100 -6.16 6.47 18.05
C TYR A 100 -6.59 7.90 18.39
N GLU A 101 -5.93 8.51 19.36
CA GLU A 101 -6.19 9.90 19.76
C GLU A 101 -5.36 10.88 18.93
N VAL A 102 -6.04 11.77 18.20
CA VAL A 102 -5.40 12.89 17.52
C VAL A 102 -5.17 13.99 18.54
N SER A 103 -3.91 14.39 18.74
CA SER A 103 -3.60 15.59 19.53
C SER A 103 -4.37 16.80 18.98
N SER A 104 -5.22 17.40 19.83
CA SER A 104 -6.07 18.55 19.47
C SER A 104 -5.30 19.87 19.29
N ARG A 105 -3.98 19.84 19.35
CA ARG A 105 -3.17 21.05 19.14
C ARG A 105 -3.32 21.55 17.71
N GLY A 106 -4.09 22.62 17.54
CA GLY A 106 -4.17 23.37 16.30
C GLY A 106 -5.50 23.32 15.53
N ARG A 107 -6.54 22.63 16.01
CA ARG A 107 -7.87 22.75 15.41
C ARG A 107 -8.65 23.88 16.08
N GLY A 108 -8.71 25.04 15.41
CA GLY A 108 -9.75 26.04 15.69
C GLY A 108 -11.14 25.36 15.58
N ALA A 109 -12.10 25.84 16.39
CA ALA A 109 -13.49 25.36 16.36
C ALA A 109 -14.12 25.59 14.98
N ALA A 110 -13.90 24.67 14.06
CA ALA A 110 -14.61 24.62 12.79
C ALA A 110 -15.84 23.74 12.96
N ALA A 111 -16.98 24.32 12.54
CA ALA A 111 -18.32 23.77 12.60
C ALA A 111 -18.42 22.26 12.34
N ALA A 112 -19.40 21.62 12.97
CA ALA A 112 -19.79 20.22 12.94
C ALA A 112 -19.68 19.54 11.55
N ALA A 113 -18.46 19.26 11.14
CA ALA A 113 -18.19 18.36 10.03
C ALA A 113 -18.42 16.92 10.54
N ARG A 114 -18.95 16.05 9.69
CA ARG A 114 -19.09 14.61 10.00
C ARG A 114 -17.77 14.11 10.58
N PRO A 115 -17.80 13.28 11.64
CA PRO A 115 -16.58 12.73 12.22
C PRO A 115 -15.82 11.98 11.11
N ARG A 116 -14.61 12.44 10.81
CA ARG A 116 -13.71 11.77 9.87
C ARG A 116 -12.82 10.82 10.65
N THR A 117 -12.64 9.62 10.15
CA THR A 117 -11.61 8.73 10.66
C THR A 117 -10.24 9.39 10.48
N PRO A 118 -9.43 9.52 11.53
CA PRO A 118 -8.10 10.07 11.38
C PRO A 118 -7.28 9.24 10.39
N THR A 119 -6.38 9.90 9.67
CA THR A 119 -5.44 9.27 8.75
C THR A 119 -4.04 9.34 9.35
N ILE A 120 -3.30 8.26 9.29
CA ILE A 120 -1.89 8.17 9.64
C ILE A 120 -1.06 7.87 8.40
N ILE A 121 0.21 8.26 8.43
CA ILE A 121 1.16 7.94 7.37
C ILE A 121 2.02 6.78 7.83
N ARG A 122 2.11 5.76 6.99
CA ARG A 122 2.97 4.59 7.18
C ARG A 122 4.13 4.59 6.21
N VAL A 123 5.22 3.98 6.65
CA VAL A 123 6.36 3.63 5.81
C VAL A 123 6.55 2.13 5.88
N GLY A 124 6.64 1.49 4.72
CA GLY A 124 6.98 0.08 4.58
C GLY A 124 8.36 -0.11 3.94
N VAL A 125 9.06 -1.15 4.35
CA VAL A 125 10.32 -1.58 3.73
C VAL A 125 10.21 -3.05 3.37
N ALA A 126 10.43 -3.38 2.09
CA ALA A 126 10.58 -4.75 1.63
C ALA A 126 12.04 -4.98 1.25
N ASP A 127 12.69 -5.98 1.86
CA ASP A 127 14.10 -6.33 1.60
C ASP A 127 14.17 -7.69 0.88
N PHE A 128 14.43 -7.65 -0.42
CA PHE A 128 14.55 -8.83 -1.26
C PHE A 128 15.98 -9.38 -1.33
N LYS A 129 16.97 -8.69 -0.77
CA LYS A 129 18.35 -9.21 -0.65
C LYS A 129 18.48 -10.30 0.38
N ALA A 130 17.76 -10.18 1.50
CA ALA A 130 17.82 -11.14 2.60
C ALA A 130 17.28 -12.52 2.20
N ALA A 131 16.34 -12.60 1.24
CA ALA A 131 15.78 -13.85 0.74
C ALA A 131 16.74 -14.67 -0.15
N GLY A 132 17.81 -14.05 -0.66
CA GLY A 132 18.82 -14.70 -1.53
C GLY A 132 20.07 -15.21 -0.81
N ALA A 133 20.20 -15.04 0.49
CA ALA A 133 21.42 -15.34 1.25
C ALA A 133 21.52 -16.78 1.83
N THR A 134 20.61 -17.68 1.44
CA THR A 134 20.66 -19.09 1.86
C THR A 134 20.93 -20.00 0.68
N SER A 135 22.19 -20.05 0.21
CA SER A 135 22.81 -21.26 -0.34
C SER A 135 24.30 -21.05 -0.56
N ARG A 136 25.09 -21.38 0.45
CA ARG A 136 26.43 -21.95 0.29
C ARG A 136 26.59 -23.06 1.33
#